data_c9bcd688815e06fc0ef34049f5636717
#
_entry.id   c9bcd688815e06fc0ef34049f5636717
#
_cell.length_a   1.000
_cell.length_b   1.000
_cell.length_c   1.000
_cell.angle_alpha   90.00
_cell.angle_beta   90.00
_cell.angle_gamma   90.00
#
_symmetry.space_group_name_H-M   'P 1'
#
loop_
_entity.id
_entity.type
_entity.pdbx_description
1 polymer ?
#
loop_
_entity_poly.entity_id
_entity_poly.type
_entity_poly.pdbx_seq_one_letter_code
_entity_poly.pdbx_strand_id
1 'polypeptide(L)'
;EPYRRQRQMCIRDSTFPDNSVKEFESGITPLQIAESISPRLAQEVLAATVDGQEWDLSRSINADAAIKLFKWDDPEGKHAFWHSSAHLLAEALQELYPGIKFGIGPAIENGFYYDVDPGEATITAADFPTIEAKMLELASRKEPIVRKEISKVDALDRFGKRGEEYKVELISELEDGTITTYTQGAFTDLCRGPHLPNTGLIKAVKITSLAGAYWRGDEKRKQLVRVYGITFPKKKLLDEYLVLMEEAKKRDHRKIGKEMELFAFSSNVGPGLPLWLPKGTQLRDRLEAMLLSLIH
;
A
#
# COMPACT_ATOMS: atom_id res chain seq x y z
N GLU A 1 54.56 22.81 -9.52
CA GLU A 1 53.67 22.31 -8.46
C GLU A 1 52.25 22.16 -9.02
N PRO A 2 51.66 20.96 -9.00
CA PRO A 2 50.31 20.77 -9.51
C PRO A 2 49.33 21.24 -8.44
N TYR A 3 48.47 22.18 -8.78
CA TYR A 3 47.28 22.58 -8.02
C TYR A 3 46.41 21.37 -7.75
N ARG A 4 46.48 20.85 -6.53
CA ARG A 4 45.50 19.90 -5.97
C ARG A 4 44.19 20.67 -5.83
N ARG A 5 43.28 20.58 -6.80
CA ARG A 5 41.91 20.96 -6.62
C ARG A 5 41.33 20.05 -5.51
N GLN A 6 41.31 20.59 -4.31
CA GLN A 6 40.46 20.04 -3.24
C GLN A 6 39.04 20.11 -3.77
N ARG A 7 38.47 18.98 -4.14
CA ARG A 7 37.01 18.87 -4.20
C ARG A 7 36.53 19.22 -2.80
N GLN A 8 35.95 20.41 -2.64
CA GLN A 8 35.11 20.68 -1.47
C GLN A 8 33.96 19.69 -1.56
N MET A 9 34.08 18.59 -0.77
CA MET A 9 32.95 17.72 -0.51
C MET A 9 31.98 18.57 0.30
N CYS A 10 30.83 18.90 -0.28
CA CYS A 10 29.76 19.56 0.45
C CYS A 10 29.25 18.57 1.50
N ILE A 11 29.62 18.79 2.74
CA ILE A 11 29.12 18.06 3.89
C ILE A 11 27.71 18.58 4.20
N ARG A 12 26.81 17.68 4.61
CA ARG A 12 25.42 17.99 4.97
C ARG A 12 25.11 17.43 6.34
N ASP A 13 24.44 18.24 7.14
CA ASP A 13 24.00 17.85 8.47
C ASP A 13 22.67 17.12 8.41
N SER A 14 22.65 15.90 8.92
CA SER A 14 21.42 15.12 9.07
C SER A 14 21.05 15.02 10.56
N THR A 15 19.91 15.60 10.94
CA THR A 15 19.38 15.56 12.29
C THR A 15 18.41 14.38 12.45
N PHE A 16 18.62 13.55 13.46
CA PHE A 16 17.79 12.40 13.77
C PHE A 16 16.75 12.70 14.87
N PRO A 17 15.74 11.83 15.09
CA PRO A 17 14.70 12.03 16.10
C PRO A 17 15.20 12.17 17.54
N ASP A 18 16.40 11.67 17.84
CA ASP A 18 17.07 11.81 19.13
C ASP A 18 17.89 13.11 19.25
N ASN A 19 17.75 14.04 18.28
CA ASN A 19 18.51 15.27 18.12
C ASN A 19 20.02 15.07 17.89
N SER A 20 20.47 13.86 17.62
CA SER A 20 21.85 13.64 17.17
C SER A 20 22.03 14.18 15.74
N VAL A 21 23.20 14.76 15.48
CA VAL A 21 23.56 15.29 14.16
C VAL A 21 24.73 14.48 13.62
N LYS A 22 24.63 14.05 12.37
CA LYS A 22 25.73 13.42 11.64
C LYS A 22 25.97 14.11 10.31
N GLU A 23 27.20 14.26 9.98
CA GLU A 23 27.65 14.83 8.72
C GLU A 23 27.76 13.76 7.62
N PHE A 24 27.22 14.03 6.45
CA PHE A 24 27.27 13.16 5.28
C PHE A 24 27.64 13.94 4.03
N GLU A 25 28.08 13.24 3.00
CA GLU A 25 28.29 13.82 1.68
C GLU A 25 26.97 14.23 1.03
N SER A 26 26.97 15.35 0.31
CA SER A 26 25.81 15.78 -0.48
C SER A 26 25.44 14.70 -1.51
N GLY A 27 24.14 14.41 -1.65
CA GLY A 27 23.64 13.36 -2.52
C GLY A 27 23.48 12.00 -1.83
N ILE A 28 23.75 11.92 -0.52
CA ILE A 28 23.49 10.70 0.23
C ILE A 28 21.99 10.35 0.20
N THR A 29 21.69 9.05 0.26
CA THR A 29 20.32 8.55 0.30
C THR A 29 19.95 8.06 1.72
N PRO A 30 18.66 8.06 2.10
CA PRO A 30 18.23 7.50 3.39
C PRO A 30 18.66 6.05 3.59
N LEU A 31 18.74 5.25 2.52
CA LEU A 31 19.24 3.88 2.58
C LEU A 31 20.72 3.83 2.98
N GLN A 32 21.56 4.66 2.35
CA GLN A 32 22.99 4.75 2.70
C GLN A 32 23.20 5.26 4.13
N ILE A 33 22.34 6.18 4.59
CA ILE A 33 22.35 6.62 5.99
C ILE A 33 22.02 5.44 6.90
N ALA A 34 20.99 4.66 6.60
CA ALA A 34 20.65 3.46 7.38
C ALA A 34 21.80 2.44 7.40
N GLU A 35 22.49 2.22 6.27
CA GLU A 35 23.68 1.38 6.15
C GLU A 35 24.84 1.86 7.03
N SER A 36 25.06 3.17 7.08
CA SER A 36 26.11 3.77 7.92
C SER A 36 25.85 3.64 9.42
N ILE A 37 24.57 3.50 9.81
CA ILE A 37 24.18 3.27 11.21
C ILE A 37 24.32 1.78 11.54
N SER A 38 23.72 0.92 10.74
CA SER A 38 23.77 -0.53 10.90
C SER A 38 23.31 -1.27 9.65
N PRO A 39 24.02 -2.31 9.20
CA PRO A 39 23.56 -3.19 8.12
C PRO A 39 22.18 -3.84 8.39
N ARG A 40 21.87 -4.10 9.66
CA ARG A 40 20.56 -4.62 10.07
C ARG A 40 19.46 -3.58 9.85
N LEU A 41 19.71 -2.33 10.22
CA LEU A 41 18.74 -1.23 10.00
C LEU A 41 18.45 -1.07 8.52
N ALA A 42 19.46 -1.09 7.66
CA ALA A 42 19.29 -1.00 6.21
C ALA A 42 18.41 -2.11 5.62
N GLN A 43 18.42 -3.30 6.22
CA GLN A 43 17.54 -4.42 5.80
C GLN A 43 16.10 -4.30 6.32
N GLU A 44 15.88 -3.54 7.40
CA GLU A 44 14.58 -3.41 8.06
C GLU A 44 13.85 -2.12 7.68
N VAL A 45 14.56 -1.09 7.19
CA VAL A 45 13.96 0.20 6.82
C VAL A 45 13.16 0.09 5.52
N LEU A 46 11.96 0.66 5.51
CA LEU A 46 11.00 0.57 4.41
C LEU A 46 10.70 1.94 3.77
N ALA A 47 10.74 3.01 4.56
CA ALA A 47 10.45 4.36 4.11
C ALA A 47 11.23 5.37 4.96
N ALA A 48 11.25 6.63 4.53
CA ALA A 48 11.83 7.73 5.28
C ALA A 48 10.97 9.01 5.15
N THR A 49 11.19 9.96 6.08
CA THR A 49 10.82 11.35 5.85
C THR A 49 12.08 12.22 5.89
N VAL A 50 12.07 13.27 5.08
CA VAL A 50 13.08 14.32 5.01
C VAL A 50 12.35 15.64 5.24
N ASP A 51 12.68 16.33 6.31
CA ASP A 51 11.97 17.55 6.77
C ASP A 51 10.44 17.36 6.87
N GLY A 52 10.02 16.18 7.34
CA GLY A 52 8.62 15.81 7.49
C GLY A 52 7.90 15.43 6.20
N GLN A 53 8.55 15.48 5.05
CA GLN A 53 8.00 15.02 3.76
C GLN A 53 8.37 13.57 3.50
N GLU A 54 7.43 12.81 2.97
CA GLU A 54 7.65 11.42 2.55
C GLU A 54 8.76 11.33 1.48
N TRP A 55 9.68 10.40 1.66
CA TRP A 55 10.88 10.30 0.84
C TRP A 55 11.25 8.86 0.55
N ASP A 56 11.55 8.59 -0.71
CA ASP A 56 12.05 7.27 -1.11
C ASP A 56 13.44 7.02 -0.52
N LEU A 57 13.68 5.78 -0.10
CA LEU A 57 14.98 5.39 0.45
C LEU A 57 16.14 5.53 -0.55
N SER A 58 15.85 5.51 -1.84
CA SER A 58 16.82 5.66 -2.94
C SER A 58 16.99 7.09 -3.44
N ARG A 59 16.18 8.04 -2.95
CA ARG A 59 16.23 9.44 -3.38
C ARG A 59 17.30 10.22 -2.65
N SER A 60 18.14 10.95 -3.38
CA SER A 60 19.26 11.74 -2.84
C SER A 60 18.78 12.92 -1.99
N ILE A 61 19.54 13.22 -0.93
CA ILE A 61 19.39 14.38 -0.06
C ILE A 61 20.55 15.33 -0.36
N ASN A 62 20.20 16.57 -0.74
CA ASN A 62 21.19 17.56 -1.20
C ASN A 62 21.28 18.80 -0.30
N ALA A 63 20.57 18.82 0.82
CA ALA A 63 20.55 19.89 1.81
C ALA A 63 20.60 19.31 3.21
N ASP A 64 20.91 20.17 4.19
CA ASP A 64 20.75 19.83 5.60
C ASP A 64 19.29 19.52 5.89
N ALA A 65 19.01 18.42 6.61
CA ALA A 65 17.64 17.96 6.76
C ALA A 65 17.44 17.15 8.04
N ALA A 66 16.20 17.18 8.54
CA ALA A 66 15.73 16.27 9.59
C ALA A 66 15.25 14.97 8.95
N ILE A 67 15.84 13.84 9.37
CA ILE A 67 15.59 12.53 8.77
C ILE A 67 14.96 11.59 9.80
N LYS A 68 13.87 10.92 9.40
CA LYS A 68 13.28 9.83 10.17
C LYS A 68 13.14 8.61 9.28
N LEU A 69 13.57 7.46 9.78
CA LEU A 69 13.52 6.16 9.09
C LEU A 69 12.40 5.32 9.68
N PHE A 70 11.63 4.68 8.83
CA PHE A 70 10.47 3.87 9.23
C PHE A 70 10.67 2.40 8.88
N LYS A 71 10.24 1.54 9.81
CA LYS A 71 10.26 0.08 9.68
C LYS A 71 8.84 -0.47 9.51
N TRP A 72 8.74 -1.80 9.52
CA TRP A 72 7.46 -2.50 9.42
C TRP A 72 6.47 -2.16 10.55
N ASP A 73 6.95 -1.89 11.76
CA ASP A 73 6.07 -1.60 12.90
C ASP A 73 5.47 -0.18 12.84
N ASP A 74 6.08 0.71 12.06
CA ASP A 74 5.63 2.08 11.85
C ASP A 74 4.51 2.15 10.79
N PRO A 75 3.46 2.97 10.98
CA PRO A 75 2.39 3.14 9.99
C PRO A 75 2.88 3.58 8.62
N GLU A 76 3.84 4.51 8.56
CA GLU A 76 4.42 5.03 7.32
C GLU A 76 5.21 3.95 6.57
N GLY A 77 5.92 3.08 7.31
CA GLY A 77 6.63 1.93 6.74
C GLY A 77 5.65 0.91 6.13
N LYS A 78 4.55 0.60 6.80
CA LYS A 78 3.48 -0.26 6.27
C LYS A 78 2.83 0.36 5.04
N HIS A 79 2.56 1.67 5.08
CA HIS A 79 1.95 2.38 3.95
C HIS A 79 2.81 2.25 2.69
N ALA A 80 4.11 2.57 2.76
CA ALA A 80 5.03 2.44 1.63
C ALA A 80 5.16 0.97 1.15
N PHE A 81 5.13 0.02 2.08
CA PHE A 81 5.18 -1.41 1.78
C PHE A 81 3.96 -1.87 1.00
N TRP A 82 2.75 -1.56 1.46
CA TRP A 82 1.51 -1.95 0.79
C TRP A 82 1.29 -1.17 -0.51
N HIS A 83 1.72 0.09 -0.56
CA HIS A 83 1.70 0.85 -1.80
C HIS A 83 2.58 0.21 -2.89
N SER A 84 3.80 -0.21 -2.53
CA SER A 84 4.67 -0.96 -3.44
C SER A 84 4.10 -2.33 -3.81
N SER A 85 3.36 -2.96 -2.90
CA SER A 85 2.68 -4.23 -3.16
C SER A 85 1.50 -4.07 -4.13
N ALA A 86 0.83 -2.92 -4.14
CA ALA A 86 -0.18 -2.60 -5.15
C ALA A 86 0.44 -2.53 -6.56
N HIS A 87 1.63 -1.92 -6.69
CA HIS A 87 2.35 -1.91 -7.96
C HIS A 87 2.83 -3.32 -8.37
N LEU A 88 3.26 -4.14 -7.42
CA LEU A 88 3.63 -5.55 -7.69
C LEU A 88 2.42 -6.37 -8.16
N LEU A 89 1.24 -6.12 -7.59
CA LEU A 89 -0.02 -6.72 -8.08
C LEU A 89 -0.31 -6.27 -9.52
N ALA A 90 -0.18 -4.98 -9.81
CA ALA A 90 -0.42 -4.45 -11.14
C ALA A 90 0.53 -5.06 -12.18
N GLU A 91 1.82 -5.21 -11.86
CA GLU A 91 2.79 -5.89 -12.72
C GLU A 91 2.41 -7.36 -12.96
N ALA A 92 2.01 -8.08 -11.89
CA ALA A 92 1.55 -9.47 -12.01
C ALA A 92 0.31 -9.59 -12.91
N LEU A 93 -0.65 -8.69 -12.75
CA LEU A 93 -1.86 -8.65 -13.59
C LEU A 93 -1.53 -8.27 -15.04
N GLN A 94 -0.58 -7.36 -15.28
CA GLN A 94 -0.11 -7.01 -16.63
C GLN A 94 0.49 -8.21 -17.37
N GLU A 95 1.28 -9.06 -16.67
CA GLU A 95 1.85 -10.26 -17.26
C GLU A 95 0.80 -11.37 -17.48
N LEU A 96 -0.19 -11.49 -16.60
CA LEU A 96 -1.21 -12.56 -16.68
C LEU A 96 -2.37 -12.21 -17.62
N TYR A 97 -2.72 -10.95 -17.77
CA TYR A 97 -3.86 -10.49 -18.55
C TYR A 97 -3.44 -9.43 -19.57
N PRO A 98 -2.94 -9.83 -20.76
CA PRO A 98 -2.55 -8.89 -21.80
C PRO A 98 -3.70 -7.94 -22.19
N GLY A 99 -3.41 -6.64 -22.24
CA GLY A 99 -4.41 -5.61 -22.57
C GLY A 99 -5.21 -5.08 -21.38
N ILE A 100 -4.96 -5.55 -20.16
CA ILE A 100 -5.53 -4.98 -18.94
C ILE A 100 -5.15 -3.50 -18.81
N LYS A 101 -6.08 -2.66 -18.35
CA LYS A 101 -5.84 -1.24 -18.09
C LYS A 101 -5.90 -0.95 -16.60
N PHE A 102 -5.11 0.02 -16.17
CA PHE A 102 -4.89 0.31 -14.76
C PHE A 102 -5.56 1.62 -14.34
N GLY A 103 -6.38 1.55 -13.29
CA GLY A 103 -6.95 2.67 -12.59
C GLY A 103 -6.02 3.21 -11.49
N ILE A 104 -6.39 3.01 -10.23
CA ILE A 104 -5.68 3.50 -9.04
C ILE A 104 -5.43 2.34 -8.08
N GLY A 105 -4.23 2.34 -7.45
CA GLY A 105 -3.81 1.30 -6.50
C GLY A 105 -3.22 1.86 -5.21
N PRO A 106 -4.03 2.37 -4.26
CA PRO A 106 -3.53 2.88 -2.99
C PRO A 106 -3.30 1.78 -1.96
N ALA A 107 -2.45 2.09 -0.97
CA ALA A 107 -2.47 1.41 0.31
C ALA A 107 -3.72 1.80 1.10
N ILE A 108 -4.21 0.87 1.92
CA ILE A 108 -5.32 1.06 2.85
C ILE A 108 -4.89 0.64 4.26
N GLU A 109 -5.74 0.82 5.26
CA GLU A 109 -5.43 0.53 6.66
C GLU A 109 -4.86 -0.89 6.90
N ASN A 110 -5.39 -1.89 6.18
CA ASN A 110 -4.96 -3.29 6.30
C ASN A 110 -4.75 -3.91 4.92
N GLY A 111 -3.69 -3.50 4.23
CA GLY A 111 -3.35 -4.01 2.91
C GLY A 111 -3.41 -2.94 1.82
N PHE A 112 -3.84 -3.35 0.64
CA PHE A 112 -3.93 -2.50 -0.55
C PHE A 112 -5.01 -3.03 -1.49
N TYR A 113 -5.35 -2.23 -2.49
CA TYR A 113 -6.10 -2.70 -3.64
C TYR A 113 -5.53 -2.12 -4.94
N TYR A 114 -5.99 -2.65 -6.04
CA TYR A 114 -5.79 -2.04 -7.34
C TYR A 114 -7.08 -2.15 -8.18
N ASP A 115 -7.49 -1.04 -8.78
CA ASP A 115 -8.63 -0.97 -9.69
C ASP A 115 -8.13 -1.23 -11.10
N VAL A 116 -8.68 -2.25 -11.75
CA VAL A 116 -8.27 -2.67 -13.08
C VAL A 116 -9.46 -2.87 -14.00
N ASP A 117 -9.23 -2.62 -15.27
CA ASP A 117 -10.16 -2.96 -16.34
C ASP A 117 -9.58 -4.14 -17.13
N PRO A 118 -10.07 -5.35 -16.90
CA PRO A 118 -9.56 -6.54 -17.58
C PRO A 118 -9.98 -6.65 -19.04
N GLY A 119 -10.75 -5.68 -19.57
CA GLY A 119 -11.27 -5.73 -20.93
C GLY A 119 -12.26 -6.87 -21.14
N GLU A 120 -11.90 -7.82 -22.03
CA GLU A 120 -12.69 -9.03 -22.28
C GLU A 120 -12.39 -10.18 -21.32
N ALA A 121 -11.27 -10.10 -20.57
CA ALA A 121 -10.92 -11.11 -19.59
C ALA A 121 -11.78 -10.97 -18.31
N THR A 122 -11.93 -12.07 -17.59
CA THR A 122 -12.64 -12.10 -16.31
C THR A 122 -11.68 -12.55 -15.23
N ILE A 123 -11.55 -11.76 -14.17
CA ILE A 123 -10.77 -12.11 -12.98
C ILE A 123 -11.74 -12.66 -11.93
N THR A 124 -11.47 -13.85 -11.43
CA THR A 124 -12.30 -14.55 -10.45
C THR A 124 -11.51 -14.98 -9.22
N ALA A 125 -12.18 -15.42 -8.18
CA ALA A 125 -11.49 -15.95 -6.99
C ALA A 125 -10.65 -17.22 -7.28
N ALA A 126 -10.94 -17.93 -8.37
CA ALA A 126 -10.15 -19.08 -8.81
C ALA A 126 -8.74 -18.69 -9.28
N ASP A 127 -8.55 -17.44 -9.70
CA ASP A 127 -7.28 -16.91 -10.20
C ASP A 127 -6.33 -16.46 -9.07
N PHE A 128 -6.81 -16.33 -7.83
CA PHE A 128 -6.03 -15.85 -6.69
C PHE A 128 -4.69 -16.60 -6.51
N PRO A 129 -4.65 -17.94 -6.51
CA PRO A 129 -3.38 -18.66 -6.36
C PRO A 129 -2.39 -18.34 -7.47
N THR A 130 -2.87 -18.16 -8.70
CA THR A 130 -2.04 -17.83 -9.87
C THR A 130 -1.47 -16.42 -9.75
N ILE A 131 -2.28 -15.45 -9.34
CA ILE A 131 -1.86 -14.06 -9.10
C ILE A 131 -0.85 -14.00 -7.96
N GLU A 132 -1.12 -14.67 -6.83
CA GLU A 132 -0.21 -14.76 -5.68
C GLU A 132 1.15 -15.37 -6.06
N ALA A 133 1.14 -16.46 -6.81
CA ALA A 133 2.35 -17.12 -7.30
C ALA A 133 3.16 -16.19 -8.23
N LYS A 134 2.48 -15.48 -9.14
CA LYS A 134 3.12 -14.51 -10.04
C LYS A 134 3.72 -13.33 -9.26
N MET A 135 3.02 -12.78 -8.29
CA MET A 135 3.55 -11.72 -7.43
C MET A 135 4.82 -12.18 -6.68
N LEU A 136 4.83 -13.40 -6.14
CA LEU A 136 6.01 -13.95 -5.45
C LEU A 136 7.17 -14.22 -6.42
N GLU A 137 6.89 -14.67 -7.64
CA GLU A 137 7.88 -14.80 -8.70
C GLU A 137 8.55 -13.47 -9.02
N LEU A 138 7.74 -12.41 -9.28
CA LEU A 138 8.23 -11.05 -9.55
C LEU A 138 9.02 -10.49 -8.36
N ALA A 139 8.51 -10.66 -7.13
CA ALA A 139 9.22 -10.25 -5.92
C ALA A 139 10.60 -10.93 -5.80
N SER A 140 10.71 -12.19 -6.21
CA SER A 140 11.99 -12.94 -6.18
C SER A 140 13.05 -12.36 -7.10
N ARG A 141 12.67 -11.65 -8.15
CA ARG A 141 13.57 -10.96 -9.09
C ARG A 141 14.30 -9.79 -8.44
N LYS A 142 13.76 -9.26 -7.33
CA LYS A 142 14.30 -8.10 -6.57
C LYS A 142 14.50 -6.86 -7.45
N GLU A 143 13.56 -6.62 -8.35
CA GLU A 143 13.62 -5.48 -9.24
C GLU A 143 13.63 -4.16 -8.46
N PRO A 144 14.51 -3.21 -8.80
CA PRO A 144 14.53 -1.89 -8.18
C PRO A 144 13.26 -1.13 -8.56
N ILE A 145 12.70 -0.37 -7.62
CA ILE A 145 11.58 0.55 -7.86
C ILE A 145 12.17 1.94 -8.08
N VAL A 146 12.13 2.40 -9.33
CA VAL A 146 12.83 3.60 -9.76
C VAL A 146 11.85 4.75 -9.98
N ARG A 147 12.01 5.81 -9.20
CA ARG A 147 11.27 7.08 -9.34
C ARG A 147 11.84 7.90 -10.49
N LYS A 148 10.97 8.48 -11.31
CA LYS A 148 11.34 9.41 -12.35
C LYS A 148 10.35 10.57 -12.42
N GLU A 149 10.85 11.80 -12.45
CA GLU A 149 10.07 12.98 -12.81
C GLU A 149 10.01 13.11 -14.33
N ILE A 150 8.83 13.38 -14.84
CA ILE A 150 8.61 13.54 -16.29
C ILE A 150 7.70 14.73 -16.55
N SER A 151 7.81 15.32 -17.74
CA SER A 151 6.93 16.39 -18.18
C SER A 151 5.51 15.85 -18.42
N LYS A 152 4.51 16.74 -18.35
CA LYS A 152 3.11 16.37 -18.65
C LYS A 152 2.98 15.84 -20.08
N VAL A 153 3.71 16.44 -21.03
CA VAL A 153 3.71 16.03 -22.43
C VAL A 153 4.25 14.60 -22.59
N ASP A 154 5.40 14.30 -21.96
CA ASP A 154 5.99 12.96 -22.02
C ASP A 154 5.12 11.93 -21.32
N ALA A 155 4.46 12.31 -20.22
CA ALA A 155 3.52 11.44 -19.51
C ALA A 155 2.31 11.08 -20.39
N LEU A 156 1.67 12.07 -20.99
CA LEU A 156 0.53 11.87 -21.90
C LEU A 156 0.90 11.02 -23.11
N ASP A 157 2.06 11.27 -23.72
CA ASP A 157 2.55 10.47 -24.85
C ASP A 157 2.81 9.01 -24.45
N ARG A 158 3.48 8.80 -23.32
CA ARG A 158 3.84 7.49 -22.81
C ARG A 158 2.63 6.62 -22.47
N PHE A 159 1.70 7.15 -21.68
CA PHE A 159 0.50 6.42 -21.27
C PHE A 159 -0.52 6.33 -22.38
N GLY A 160 -0.61 7.35 -23.26
CA GLY A 160 -1.46 7.33 -24.46
C GLY A 160 -1.07 6.24 -25.44
N LYS A 161 0.24 6.07 -25.75
CA LYS A 161 0.75 4.99 -26.61
C LYS A 161 0.47 3.60 -26.06
N ARG A 162 0.31 3.46 -24.75
CA ARG A 162 -0.05 2.19 -24.09
C ARG A 162 -1.55 1.94 -24.00
N GLY A 163 -2.38 2.92 -24.38
CA GLY A 163 -3.83 2.81 -24.26
C GLY A 163 -4.35 2.92 -22.83
N GLU A 164 -3.56 3.49 -21.92
CA GLU A 164 -3.88 3.67 -20.49
C GLU A 164 -4.80 4.87 -20.26
N GLU A 165 -6.04 4.78 -20.75
CA GLU A 165 -7.01 5.89 -20.76
C GLU A 165 -7.27 6.49 -19.37
N TYR A 166 -7.32 5.65 -18.32
CA TYR A 166 -7.51 6.12 -16.94
C TYR A 166 -6.33 6.95 -16.44
N LYS A 167 -5.10 6.55 -16.80
CA LYS A 167 -3.88 7.32 -16.46
C LYS A 167 -3.80 8.62 -17.25
N VAL A 168 -4.15 8.59 -18.53
CA VAL A 168 -4.20 9.81 -19.38
C VAL A 168 -5.20 10.81 -18.80
N GLU A 169 -6.38 10.38 -18.37
CA GLU A 169 -7.36 11.24 -17.70
C GLU A 169 -6.79 11.87 -16.43
N LEU A 170 -6.16 11.07 -15.54
CA LEU A 170 -5.54 11.56 -14.32
C LEU A 170 -4.44 12.59 -14.62
N ILE A 171 -3.57 12.31 -15.59
CA ILE A 171 -2.47 13.20 -15.97
C ILE A 171 -3.00 14.53 -16.52
N SER A 172 -4.09 14.51 -17.27
CA SER A 172 -4.67 15.73 -17.87
C SER A 172 -5.07 16.77 -16.82
N GLU A 173 -5.43 16.32 -15.60
CA GLU A 173 -5.82 17.18 -14.48
C GLU A 173 -4.62 17.65 -13.62
N LEU A 174 -3.45 17.03 -13.75
CA LEU A 174 -2.26 17.41 -12.99
C LEU A 174 -1.58 18.65 -13.60
N GLU A 175 -0.92 19.43 -12.73
CA GLU A 175 -0.04 20.50 -13.16
C GLU A 175 1.30 19.95 -13.66
N ASP A 176 1.89 20.63 -14.65
CA ASP A 176 3.23 20.26 -15.14
C ASP A 176 4.30 20.52 -14.06
N GLY A 177 5.34 19.69 -14.04
CA GLY A 177 6.40 19.73 -13.04
C GLY A 177 6.12 18.96 -11.74
N THR A 178 4.92 18.41 -11.56
CA THR A 178 4.55 17.60 -10.38
C THR A 178 4.39 16.12 -10.68
N ILE A 179 4.62 15.71 -11.94
CA ILE A 179 4.30 14.36 -12.41
C ILE A 179 5.50 13.44 -12.19
N THR A 180 5.23 12.39 -11.43
CA THR A 180 6.21 11.34 -11.16
C THR A 180 5.69 9.98 -11.61
N THR A 181 6.61 9.15 -12.06
CA THR A 181 6.36 7.76 -12.41
C THR A 181 7.31 6.86 -11.64
N TYR A 182 6.85 5.66 -11.35
CA TYR A 182 7.65 4.61 -10.75
C TYR A 182 7.68 3.41 -11.68
N THR A 183 8.88 2.91 -11.93
CA THR A 183 9.12 1.75 -12.81
C THR A 183 9.74 0.63 -11.99
N GLN A 184 9.17 -0.56 -12.10
CA GLN A 184 9.72 -1.82 -11.60
C GLN A 184 9.58 -2.87 -12.70
N GLY A 185 10.64 -3.60 -13.00
CA GLY A 185 10.64 -4.55 -14.10
C GLY A 185 10.07 -3.98 -15.40
N ALA A 186 9.04 -4.59 -15.94
CA ALA A 186 8.35 -4.15 -17.14
C ALA A 186 7.17 -3.18 -16.87
N PHE A 187 6.79 -2.98 -15.61
CA PHE A 187 5.66 -2.15 -15.22
C PHE A 187 6.10 -0.72 -14.88
N THR A 188 5.31 0.25 -15.34
CA THR A 188 5.50 1.67 -14.99
C THR A 188 4.15 2.28 -14.65
N ASP A 189 4.06 2.90 -13.49
CA ASP A 189 2.85 3.56 -13.02
C ASP A 189 3.04 5.07 -12.82
N LEU A 190 1.92 5.80 -12.90
CA LEU A 190 1.78 7.18 -12.45
C LEU A 190 1.57 7.18 -10.94
N CYS A 191 2.52 7.70 -10.18
CA CYS A 191 2.47 7.63 -8.73
C CYS A 191 3.28 8.73 -8.06
N ARG A 192 2.89 9.12 -6.84
CA ARG A 192 3.62 10.10 -6.02
C ARG A 192 4.65 9.46 -5.08
N GLY A 193 4.52 8.16 -4.80
CA GLY A 193 5.34 7.45 -3.82
C GLY A 193 4.87 7.67 -2.36
N PRO A 194 5.72 7.39 -1.36
CA PRO A 194 7.00 6.68 -1.51
C PRO A 194 6.83 5.18 -1.76
N HIS A 195 7.90 4.56 -2.24
CA HIS A 195 7.97 3.12 -2.49
C HIS A 195 9.16 2.46 -1.81
N LEU A 196 9.10 1.14 -1.72
CA LEU A 196 10.24 0.31 -1.31
C LEU A 196 11.42 0.47 -2.32
N PRO A 197 12.66 0.26 -1.88
CA PRO A 197 13.82 0.32 -2.78
C PRO A 197 13.81 -0.77 -3.86
N ASN A 198 13.21 -1.93 -3.56
CA ASN A 198 13.05 -3.04 -4.50
C ASN A 198 11.90 -3.97 -4.09
N THR A 199 11.43 -4.78 -5.05
CA THR A 199 10.33 -5.73 -4.84
C THR A 199 10.67 -6.89 -3.91
N GLY A 200 11.96 -7.18 -3.74
CA GLY A 200 12.46 -8.32 -2.97
C GLY A 200 12.19 -8.28 -1.46
N LEU A 201 11.70 -7.16 -0.93
CA LEU A 201 11.27 -7.05 0.47
C LEU A 201 9.90 -7.70 0.71
N ILE A 202 9.09 -7.90 -0.33
CA ILE A 202 7.77 -8.55 -0.26
C ILE A 202 7.97 -10.06 -0.28
N LYS A 203 7.70 -10.74 0.85
CA LYS A 203 7.97 -12.19 1.02
C LYS A 203 6.72 -13.04 1.12
N ALA A 204 5.59 -12.45 1.42
CA ALA A 204 4.33 -13.17 1.57
C ALA A 204 3.19 -12.33 1.01
N VAL A 205 2.31 -12.97 0.25
CA VAL A 205 1.22 -12.34 -0.50
C VAL A 205 -0.06 -13.13 -0.25
N LYS A 206 -1.17 -12.42 -0.09
CA LYS A 206 -2.51 -12.98 -0.09
C LYS A 206 -3.47 -12.04 -0.80
N ILE A 207 -4.14 -12.53 -1.84
CA ILE A 207 -5.29 -11.85 -2.45
C ILE A 207 -6.52 -12.20 -1.62
N THR A 208 -7.25 -11.19 -1.17
CA THR A 208 -8.30 -11.37 -0.17
C THR A 208 -9.70 -11.38 -0.76
N SER A 209 -9.98 -10.52 -1.72
CA SER A 209 -11.30 -10.40 -2.34
C SER A 209 -11.27 -9.61 -3.65
N LEU A 210 -12.40 -9.72 -4.38
CA LEU A 210 -12.73 -8.88 -5.53
C LEU A 210 -13.99 -8.08 -5.22
N ALA A 211 -14.06 -6.87 -5.74
CA ALA A 211 -15.26 -6.04 -5.73
C ALA A 211 -15.39 -5.26 -7.03
N GLY A 212 -16.61 -4.88 -7.40
CA GLY A 212 -16.83 -3.89 -8.44
C GLY A 212 -16.64 -2.48 -7.89
N ALA A 213 -15.98 -1.61 -8.65
CA ALA A 213 -15.81 -0.21 -8.30
C ALA A 213 -16.01 0.67 -9.54
N TYR A 214 -16.94 1.61 -9.49
CA TYR A 214 -17.10 2.56 -10.58
C TYR A 214 -15.93 3.52 -10.64
N TRP A 215 -15.42 3.79 -11.84
CA TRP A 215 -14.34 4.73 -12.03
C TRP A 215 -14.67 6.09 -11.38
N ARG A 216 -13.83 6.54 -10.45
CA ARG A 216 -14.03 7.76 -9.63
C ARG A 216 -15.33 7.78 -8.83
N GLY A 217 -15.94 6.64 -8.55
CA GLY A 217 -17.18 6.55 -7.80
C GLY A 217 -18.44 7.00 -8.57
N ASP A 218 -18.33 7.26 -9.87
CA ASP A 218 -19.45 7.68 -10.71
C ASP A 218 -20.11 6.44 -11.35
N GLU A 219 -21.33 6.14 -10.95
CA GLU A 219 -22.14 4.99 -11.44
C GLU A 219 -22.42 5.03 -12.96
N LYS A 220 -22.29 6.19 -13.60
CA LYS A 220 -22.45 6.35 -15.05
C LYS A 220 -21.20 5.94 -15.83
N ARG A 221 -20.08 5.77 -15.15
CA ARG A 221 -18.80 5.40 -15.73
C ARG A 221 -18.58 3.89 -15.69
N LYS A 222 -17.54 3.43 -16.38
CA LYS A 222 -17.21 2.01 -16.44
C LYS A 222 -16.95 1.44 -15.04
N GLN A 223 -17.53 0.29 -14.77
CA GLN A 223 -17.23 -0.48 -13.56
C GLN A 223 -15.91 -1.23 -13.77
N LEU A 224 -14.97 -1.01 -12.88
CA LEU A 224 -13.69 -1.67 -12.79
C LEU A 224 -13.75 -2.84 -11.80
N VAL A 225 -12.79 -3.74 -11.92
CA VAL A 225 -12.57 -4.80 -10.93
C VAL A 225 -11.55 -4.29 -9.92
N ARG A 226 -11.95 -4.23 -8.65
CA ARG A 226 -11.08 -3.90 -7.53
C ARG A 226 -10.53 -5.17 -6.92
N VAL A 227 -9.24 -5.37 -7.03
CA VAL A 227 -8.53 -6.54 -6.48
C VAL A 227 -7.89 -6.15 -5.15
N TYR A 228 -8.35 -6.75 -4.05
CA TYR A 228 -7.79 -6.51 -2.71
C TYR A 228 -6.70 -7.52 -2.38
N GLY A 229 -5.64 -7.05 -1.75
CA GLY A 229 -4.55 -7.89 -1.30
C GLY A 229 -3.91 -7.40 0.00
N ILE A 230 -3.15 -8.29 0.62
CA ILE A 230 -2.29 -7.96 1.74
C ILE A 230 -0.96 -8.69 1.59
N THR A 231 0.11 -8.04 2.01
CA THR A 231 1.47 -8.57 1.89
C THR A 231 2.26 -8.32 3.18
N PHE A 232 3.28 -9.13 3.38
CA PHE A 232 4.14 -9.05 4.56
C PHE A 232 5.61 -9.28 4.21
N PRO A 233 6.55 -8.70 5.00
CA PRO A 233 7.98 -8.92 4.84
C PRO A 233 8.44 -10.31 5.30
N LYS A 234 7.58 -11.08 5.97
CA LYS A 234 7.85 -12.44 6.46
C LYS A 234 6.58 -13.28 6.36
N LYS A 235 6.72 -14.55 5.94
CA LYS A 235 5.60 -15.49 5.85
C LYS A 235 4.90 -15.70 7.19
N LYS A 236 5.66 -15.77 8.28
CA LYS A 236 5.10 -15.92 9.64
C LYS A 236 4.06 -14.85 9.97
N LEU A 237 4.30 -13.59 9.59
CA LEU A 237 3.35 -12.49 9.83
C LEU A 237 2.05 -12.66 9.03
N LEU A 238 2.13 -13.19 7.81
CA LEU A 238 0.94 -13.53 7.03
C LEU A 238 0.16 -14.66 7.69
N ASP A 239 0.84 -15.72 8.14
CA ASP A 239 0.19 -16.87 8.77
C ASP A 239 -0.52 -16.44 10.07
N GLU A 240 0.12 -15.61 10.89
CA GLU A 240 -0.48 -15.01 12.11
C GLU A 240 -1.71 -14.14 11.77
N TYR A 241 -1.61 -13.33 10.73
CA TYR A 241 -2.73 -12.51 10.25
C TYR A 241 -3.92 -13.37 9.77
N LEU A 242 -3.67 -14.44 9.02
CA LEU A 242 -4.71 -15.32 8.54
C LEU A 242 -5.43 -16.04 9.69
N VAL A 243 -4.70 -16.50 10.71
CA VAL A 243 -5.28 -17.05 11.94
C VAL A 243 -6.16 -16.03 12.64
N LEU A 244 -5.70 -14.79 12.79
CA LEU A 244 -6.47 -13.71 13.41
C LEU A 244 -7.78 -13.44 12.64
N MET A 245 -7.71 -13.42 11.30
CA MET A 245 -8.88 -13.20 10.45
C MET A 245 -9.90 -14.37 10.54
N GLU A 246 -9.43 -15.61 10.65
CA GLU A 246 -10.32 -16.76 10.88
C GLU A 246 -11.00 -16.70 12.24
N GLU A 247 -10.25 -16.35 13.29
CA GLU A 247 -10.80 -16.15 14.63
C GLU A 247 -11.81 -14.99 14.65
N ALA A 248 -11.53 -13.89 13.94
CA ALA A 248 -12.48 -12.79 13.82
C ALA A 248 -13.78 -13.22 13.13
N LYS A 249 -13.70 -14.05 12.07
CA LYS A 249 -14.89 -14.63 11.41
C LYS A 249 -15.70 -15.53 12.32
N LYS A 250 -15.04 -16.33 13.16
CA LYS A 250 -15.73 -17.19 14.15
C LYS A 250 -16.46 -16.37 15.20
N ARG A 251 -15.92 -15.16 15.52
CA ARG A 251 -16.49 -14.24 16.53
C ARG A 251 -17.42 -13.19 15.92
N ASP A 252 -17.85 -13.34 14.66
CA ASP A 252 -18.82 -12.44 14.05
C ASP A 252 -20.12 -12.44 14.87
N HIS A 253 -20.44 -11.26 15.43
CA HIS A 253 -21.59 -11.07 16.29
C HIS A 253 -22.91 -11.46 15.60
N ARG A 254 -23.01 -11.33 14.28
CA ARG A 254 -24.21 -11.70 13.50
C ARG A 254 -24.41 -13.22 13.50
N LYS A 255 -23.32 -13.97 13.36
CA LYS A 255 -23.32 -15.42 13.43
C LYS A 255 -23.64 -15.90 14.85
N ILE A 256 -22.85 -15.43 15.81
CA ILE A 256 -22.99 -15.78 17.23
C ILE A 256 -24.38 -15.38 17.74
N GLY A 257 -24.85 -14.18 17.45
CA GLY A 257 -26.14 -13.69 17.88
C GLY A 257 -27.32 -14.52 17.35
N LYS A 258 -27.21 -15.01 16.12
CA LYS A 258 -28.19 -15.93 15.53
C LYS A 258 -28.15 -17.32 16.18
N GLU A 259 -26.94 -17.88 16.35
CA GLU A 259 -26.74 -19.21 16.97
C GLU A 259 -27.18 -19.25 18.44
N MET A 260 -26.93 -18.16 19.17
CA MET A 260 -27.33 -18.00 20.56
C MET A 260 -28.80 -17.54 20.74
N GLU A 261 -29.52 -17.29 19.67
CA GLU A 261 -30.88 -16.75 19.68
C GLU A 261 -30.98 -15.41 20.44
N LEU A 262 -30.02 -14.49 20.22
CA LEU A 262 -30.03 -13.17 20.86
C LEU A 262 -30.92 -12.19 20.14
N PHE A 263 -30.96 -12.28 18.81
CA PHE A 263 -31.79 -11.44 17.95
C PHE A 263 -32.18 -12.15 16.65
N ALA A 264 -33.23 -11.67 16.02
CA ALA A 264 -33.70 -12.12 14.72
C ALA A 264 -33.94 -10.95 13.79
N PHE A 265 -33.93 -11.21 12.48
CA PHE A 265 -34.35 -10.25 11.45
C PHE A 265 -35.66 -10.72 10.83
N SER A 266 -36.58 -9.78 10.57
CA SER A 266 -37.87 -10.08 9.95
C SER A 266 -38.07 -9.16 8.73
N SER A 267 -38.51 -9.71 7.62
CA SER A 267 -38.91 -8.95 6.44
C SER A 267 -40.07 -7.98 6.71
N ASN A 268 -40.89 -8.28 7.72
CA ASN A 268 -42.03 -7.43 8.08
C ASN A 268 -41.64 -6.17 8.85
N VAL A 269 -40.42 -6.13 9.40
CA VAL A 269 -39.90 -4.96 10.15
C VAL A 269 -38.99 -4.09 9.29
N GLY A 270 -38.34 -4.70 8.29
CA GLY A 270 -37.42 -4.02 7.38
C GLY A 270 -35.98 -4.50 7.48
N PRO A 271 -35.18 -4.26 6.43
CA PRO A 271 -33.78 -4.69 6.39
C PRO A 271 -32.94 -3.93 7.43
N GLY A 272 -32.05 -4.66 8.10
CA GLY A 272 -31.10 -4.07 9.04
C GLY A 272 -31.62 -3.78 10.45
N LEU A 273 -32.90 -4.02 10.74
CA LEU A 273 -33.50 -3.80 12.05
C LEU A 273 -33.54 -5.12 12.86
N PRO A 274 -32.67 -5.31 13.87
CA PRO A 274 -32.69 -6.51 14.70
C PRO A 274 -33.82 -6.48 15.72
N LEU A 275 -34.56 -7.57 15.84
CA LEU A 275 -35.53 -7.82 16.88
C LEU A 275 -34.83 -8.57 18.01
N TRP A 276 -34.79 -8.00 19.21
CA TRP A 276 -34.22 -8.66 20.36
C TRP A 276 -35.12 -9.83 20.81
N LEU A 277 -34.54 -11.01 20.93
CA LEU A 277 -35.18 -12.19 21.50
C LEU A 277 -34.97 -12.19 23.03
N PRO A 278 -35.69 -13.03 23.79
CA PRO A 278 -35.64 -13.01 25.27
C PRO A 278 -34.22 -13.07 25.86
N LYS A 279 -33.34 -13.93 25.33
CA LYS A 279 -31.94 -14.05 25.78
C LYS A 279 -31.16 -12.78 25.48
N GLY A 280 -31.38 -12.18 24.31
CA GLY A 280 -30.69 -10.92 23.89
C GLY A 280 -31.16 -9.75 24.73
N THR A 281 -32.46 -9.66 25.04
CA THR A 281 -33.00 -8.63 25.93
C THR A 281 -32.39 -8.72 27.32
N GLN A 282 -32.30 -9.91 27.89
CA GLN A 282 -31.67 -10.11 29.21
C GLN A 282 -30.18 -9.70 29.21
N LEU A 283 -29.45 -10.03 28.14
CA LEU A 283 -28.04 -9.65 28.02
C LEU A 283 -27.90 -8.12 27.94
N ARG A 284 -28.71 -7.46 27.10
CA ARG A 284 -28.74 -6.02 26.97
C ARG A 284 -29.01 -5.31 28.28
N ASP A 285 -30.07 -5.73 28.97
CA ASP A 285 -30.53 -5.13 30.23
C ASP A 285 -29.46 -5.26 31.33
N ARG A 286 -28.76 -6.41 31.39
CA ARG A 286 -27.62 -6.62 32.31
C ARG A 286 -26.44 -5.73 31.99
N LEU A 287 -26.08 -5.56 30.71
CA LEU A 287 -25.01 -4.67 30.28
C LEU A 287 -25.36 -3.20 30.58
N GLU A 288 -26.60 -2.80 30.33
CA GLU A 288 -27.09 -1.46 30.65
C GLU A 288 -27.03 -1.18 32.15
N ALA A 289 -27.51 -2.08 32.97
CA ALA A 289 -27.43 -1.97 34.42
C ALA A 289 -25.97 -1.89 34.92
N MET A 290 -25.07 -2.69 34.36
CA MET A 290 -23.65 -2.64 34.68
C MET A 290 -23.03 -1.29 34.31
N LEU A 291 -23.28 -0.78 33.09
CA LEU A 291 -22.79 0.52 32.67
C LEU A 291 -23.31 1.66 33.57
N LEU A 292 -24.60 1.65 33.88
CA LEU A 292 -25.20 2.64 34.81
C LEU A 292 -24.55 2.59 36.20
N SER A 293 -24.23 1.39 36.72
CA SER A 293 -23.55 1.25 38.00
C SER A 293 -22.11 1.76 38.02
N LEU A 294 -21.47 1.92 36.85
CA LEU A 294 -20.10 2.45 36.71
C LEU A 294 -20.09 3.99 36.58
N ILE A 295 -21.23 4.58 36.23
CA ILE A 295 -21.36 6.04 36.03
C ILE A 295 -21.82 6.75 37.30
N HIS A 296 -22.42 6.01 38.24
CA HIS A 296 -22.87 6.47 39.56
C HIS A 296 -21.99 5.89 40.65
#